data_20a19c261ca4eb256801ed619566a926
#
_entry.id   20a19c261ca4eb256801ed619566a926
#
_cell.length_a   1.000
_cell.length_b   1.000
_cell.length_c   1.000
_cell.angle_alpha   90.00
_cell.angle_beta   90.00
_cell.angle_gamma   90.00
#
_symmetry.space_group_name_H-M   'P 1'
#
loop_
_entity.id
_entity.type
_entity.pdbx_description
1 polymer ?
#
loop_
_entity_poly.entity_id
_entity_poly.type
_entity_poly.pdbx_seq_one_letter_code
_entity_poly.pdbx_strand_id
1 'polypeptide(L)'
;MEKNSKLHIGWLVTAMMVVLLIIDQIIKLYIKTHFCLGESVRVTDWFFIEFVENNGMAWGMTFIGKFWLSMLRLTAICVLLWYLCHIIKSGKHRKLYIILVALVTTGAIGNIIDSMFYGLIFTAASPYYVSYQVPFGDGYAPFLMGKVVDMFRFPFFTYTWPDWVP
;
A
#
# COMPACT_ATOMS: atom_id res chain seq x y z
N MET A 1 1.26 -11.61 -35.73
CA MET A 1 2.19 -10.63 -35.11
C MET A 1 1.51 -9.88 -33.94
N GLU A 2 0.27 -9.42 -34.05
CA GLU A 2 -0.43 -8.63 -33.01
C GLU A 2 -0.69 -9.41 -31.72
N LYS A 3 -1.05 -10.69 -31.76
CA LYS A 3 -1.29 -11.53 -30.58
C LYS A 3 -0.02 -11.71 -29.73
N ASN A 4 1.14 -11.86 -30.36
CA ASN A 4 2.41 -11.97 -29.62
C ASN A 4 2.81 -10.66 -28.94
N SER A 5 2.55 -9.51 -29.57
CA SER A 5 2.82 -8.20 -28.97
C SER A 5 1.97 -7.95 -27.70
N LYS A 6 0.68 -8.32 -27.71
CA LYS A 6 -0.20 -8.22 -26.54
C LYS A 6 0.25 -9.12 -25.39
N LEU A 7 0.68 -10.34 -25.73
CA LEU A 7 1.20 -11.30 -24.76
C LEU A 7 2.49 -10.77 -24.10
N HIS A 8 3.42 -10.21 -24.89
CA HIS A 8 4.65 -9.60 -24.39
C HIS A 8 4.38 -8.44 -23.43
N ILE A 9 3.46 -7.53 -23.75
CA ILE A 9 3.08 -6.44 -22.84
C ILE A 9 2.49 -7.00 -21.55
N GLY A 10 1.62 -8.01 -21.62
CA GLY A 10 1.05 -8.66 -20.45
C GLY A 10 2.13 -9.20 -19.52
N TRP A 11 3.09 -9.97 -20.04
CA TRP A 11 4.20 -10.50 -19.25
C TRP A 11 5.10 -9.42 -18.63
N LEU A 12 5.45 -8.38 -19.41
CA LEU A 12 6.27 -7.27 -18.91
C LEU A 12 5.57 -6.53 -17.77
N VAL A 13 4.27 -6.25 -17.93
CA VAL A 13 3.48 -5.57 -16.88
C VAL A 13 3.37 -6.44 -15.63
N THR A 14 3.10 -7.74 -15.80
CA THR A 14 3.03 -8.67 -14.67
C THR A 14 4.38 -8.77 -13.94
N ALA A 15 5.48 -8.91 -14.67
CA ALA A 15 6.81 -8.95 -14.07
C ALA A 15 7.14 -7.65 -13.32
N MET A 16 6.82 -6.49 -13.91
CA MET A 16 6.96 -5.19 -13.25
C MET A 16 6.16 -5.12 -11.94
N MET A 17 4.88 -5.52 -11.97
CA MET A 17 4.02 -5.53 -10.79
C MET A 17 4.59 -6.41 -9.67
N VAL A 18 5.04 -7.62 -10.01
CA VAL A 18 5.64 -8.55 -9.04
C VAL A 18 6.91 -7.97 -8.41
N VAL A 19 7.81 -7.42 -9.23
CA VAL A 19 9.06 -6.79 -8.74
C VAL A 19 8.74 -5.62 -7.80
N LEU A 20 7.82 -4.74 -8.20
CA LEU A 20 7.43 -3.60 -7.38
C LEU A 20 6.75 -4.02 -6.06
N LEU A 21 5.92 -5.07 -6.08
CA LEU A 21 5.32 -5.63 -4.86
C LEU A 21 6.38 -6.18 -3.91
N ILE A 22 7.38 -6.89 -4.45
CA ILE A 22 8.48 -7.42 -3.62
C ILE A 22 9.26 -6.26 -2.99
N ILE A 23 9.59 -5.24 -3.76
CA ILE A 23 10.29 -4.04 -3.25
C ILE A 23 9.46 -3.33 -2.18
N ASP A 24 8.17 -3.09 -2.44
CA ASP A 24 7.24 -2.47 -1.50
C ASP A 24 7.21 -3.24 -0.17
N GLN A 25 7.03 -4.55 -0.22
CA GLN A 25 6.96 -5.37 0.98
C GLN A 25 8.30 -5.44 1.74
N ILE A 26 9.43 -5.50 1.03
CA ILE A 26 10.76 -5.46 1.68
C ILE A 26 10.94 -4.15 2.45
N ILE A 27 10.63 -3.01 1.81
CA ILE A 27 10.77 -1.70 2.45
C ILE A 27 9.81 -1.58 3.65
N LYS A 28 8.55 -1.99 3.50
CA LYS A 28 7.55 -1.97 4.57
C LYS A 28 7.93 -2.84 5.76
N LEU A 29 8.43 -4.05 5.51
CA LEU A 29 8.95 -4.95 6.55
C LEU A 29 10.14 -4.32 7.27
N TYR A 30 11.07 -3.73 6.54
CA TYR A 30 12.22 -3.05 7.12
C TYR A 30 11.78 -1.89 8.03
N ILE A 31 10.91 -1.00 7.53
CA ILE A 31 10.38 0.13 8.31
C ILE A 31 9.67 -0.37 9.58
N LYS A 32 8.77 -1.35 9.43
CA LYS A 32 8.00 -1.90 10.55
C LYS A 32 8.86 -2.49 11.66
N THR A 33 10.03 -3.06 11.31
CA THR A 33 10.91 -3.77 12.25
C THR A 33 12.15 -2.98 12.68
N HIS A 34 12.33 -1.75 12.20
CA HIS A 34 13.51 -0.92 12.54
C HIS A 34 13.15 0.49 12.99
N PHE A 35 11.91 0.94 12.79
CA PHE A 35 11.46 2.26 13.17
C PHE A 35 10.40 2.20 14.28
N CYS A 36 10.45 3.14 15.21
CA CYS A 36 9.34 3.41 16.11
C CYS A 36 8.22 4.16 15.37
N LEU A 37 6.98 4.01 15.82
CA LEU A 37 5.84 4.71 15.21
C LEU A 37 6.02 6.23 15.31
N GLY A 38 5.93 6.93 14.18
CA GLY A 38 6.18 8.37 14.06
C GLY A 38 7.66 8.75 13.91
N GLU A 39 8.58 7.79 13.96
CA GLU A 39 9.99 8.06 13.69
C GLU A 39 10.17 8.48 12.25
N SER A 40 10.99 9.52 12.04
CA SER A 40 11.19 10.15 10.73
C SER A 40 12.67 10.39 10.46
N VAL A 41 13.12 10.00 9.28
CA VAL A 41 14.47 10.26 8.75
C VAL A 41 14.36 11.20 7.56
N ARG A 42 15.06 12.35 7.65
CA ARG A 42 15.14 13.32 6.55
C ARG A 42 16.09 12.81 5.48
N VAL A 43 15.57 12.63 4.27
CA VAL A 43 16.39 12.29 3.09
C VAL A 43 16.78 13.54 2.32
N THR A 44 15.81 14.45 2.11
CA THR A 44 16.02 15.79 1.52
C THR A 44 15.12 16.80 2.23
N ASP A 45 15.17 18.08 1.84
CA ASP A 45 14.32 19.14 2.41
C ASP A 45 12.82 18.92 2.14
N TRP A 46 12.49 18.16 1.12
CA TRP A 46 11.13 17.92 0.64
C TRP A 46 10.71 16.45 0.68
N PHE A 47 11.58 15.53 1.17
CA PHE A 47 11.31 14.11 1.25
C PHE A 47 11.82 13.51 2.55
N PHE A 48 10.94 12.85 3.27
CA PHE A 48 11.21 12.15 4.52
C PHE A 48 10.74 10.70 4.41
N ILE A 49 11.47 9.81 5.07
CA ILE A 49 10.99 8.46 5.37
C ILE A 49 10.45 8.52 6.79
N GLU A 50 9.16 8.30 6.97
CA GLU A 50 8.46 8.38 8.25
C GLU A 50 7.59 7.14 8.44
N PHE A 51 7.70 6.47 9.59
CA PHE A 51 6.86 5.32 9.87
C PHE A 51 5.49 5.75 10.39
N VAL A 52 4.48 5.56 9.56
CA VAL A 52 3.08 5.82 9.91
C VAL A 52 2.26 4.55 9.70
N GLU A 53 1.39 4.22 10.66
CA GLU A 53 0.39 3.17 10.51
C GLU A 53 -0.98 3.78 10.19
N ASN A 54 -1.53 3.40 9.06
CA ASN A 54 -2.82 3.87 8.58
C ASN A 54 -3.88 2.77 8.65
N ASN A 55 -5.02 3.07 9.25
CA ASN A 55 -6.18 2.16 9.22
C ASN A 55 -6.77 1.99 7.82
N GLY A 56 -6.24 2.74 6.86
CA GLY A 56 -6.61 2.62 5.47
C GLY A 56 -7.59 3.66 4.98
N MET A 57 -7.85 4.68 5.76
CA MET A 57 -8.70 5.81 5.37
C MET A 57 -7.83 7.05 5.13
N ALA A 58 -8.17 7.81 4.11
CA ALA A 58 -7.59 9.12 3.91
C ALA A 58 -8.04 10.04 5.07
N TRP A 59 -7.09 10.84 5.61
CA TRP A 59 -7.39 11.91 6.58
C TRP A 59 -7.97 11.44 7.92
N GLY A 60 -7.75 10.18 8.36
CA GLY A 60 -8.19 9.70 9.67
C GLY A 60 -9.70 9.51 9.84
N MET A 61 -10.48 9.59 8.77
CA MET A 61 -11.94 9.38 8.84
C MET A 61 -12.28 7.97 9.32
N THR A 62 -13.16 7.85 10.32
CA THR A 62 -13.53 6.56 10.95
C THR A 62 -14.98 6.13 10.70
N PHE A 63 -15.64 6.71 9.68
CA PHE A 63 -17.08 6.49 9.42
C PHE A 63 -17.42 5.04 9.02
N ILE A 64 -16.45 4.30 8.47
CA ILE A 64 -16.65 2.92 8.03
C ILE A 64 -15.71 2.03 8.83
N GLY A 65 -16.22 0.96 9.43
CA GLY A 65 -15.40 0.01 10.16
C GLY A 65 -14.29 -0.58 9.27
N LYS A 66 -13.12 -0.85 9.86
CA LYS A 66 -11.93 -1.29 9.15
C LYS A 66 -12.16 -2.53 8.27
N PHE A 67 -12.98 -3.47 8.72
CA PHE A 67 -13.33 -4.67 7.96
C PHE A 67 -13.99 -4.30 6.61
N TRP A 68 -14.99 -3.41 6.64
CA TRP A 68 -15.68 -2.97 5.43
C TRP A 68 -14.77 -2.21 4.47
N LEU A 69 -13.83 -1.44 5.03
CA LEU A 69 -12.82 -0.75 4.23
C LEU A 69 -11.89 -1.73 3.52
N SER A 70 -11.46 -2.80 4.21
CA SER A 70 -10.64 -3.86 3.60
C SER A 70 -11.42 -4.62 2.52
N MET A 71 -12.71 -4.85 2.72
CA MET A 71 -13.59 -5.46 1.71
C MET A 71 -13.75 -4.56 0.49
N LEU A 72 -13.95 -3.26 0.69
CA LEU A 72 -14.02 -2.29 -0.40
C LEU A 72 -12.73 -2.25 -1.22
N ARG A 73 -11.57 -2.27 -0.55
CA ARG A 73 -10.25 -2.34 -1.22
C ARG A 73 -10.11 -3.62 -2.03
N LEU A 74 -10.47 -4.76 -1.47
CA LEU A 74 -10.39 -6.04 -2.17
C LEU A 74 -11.27 -6.02 -3.43
N THR A 75 -12.49 -5.50 -3.32
CA THR A 75 -13.38 -5.31 -4.47
C THR A 75 -12.76 -4.39 -5.52
N ALA A 76 -12.20 -3.25 -5.10
CA ALA A 76 -11.55 -2.31 -5.99
C ALA A 76 -10.35 -2.94 -6.72
N ILE A 77 -9.54 -3.77 -6.03
CA ILE A 77 -8.42 -4.52 -6.63
C ILE A 77 -8.93 -5.50 -7.69
N CYS A 78 -9.99 -6.25 -7.41
CA CYS A 78 -10.59 -7.17 -8.39
C CYS A 78 -11.05 -6.42 -9.65
N VAL A 79 -11.69 -5.26 -9.49
CA VAL A 79 -12.12 -4.40 -10.61
C VAL A 79 -10.90 -3.86 -11.37
N LEU A 80 -9.86 -3.40 -10.69
CA LEU A 80 -8.64 -2.90 -11.32
C LEU A 80 -7.91 -4.00 -12.09
N LEU A 81 -7.79 -5.20 -11.54
CA LEU A 81 -7.19 -6.35 -12.22
C LEU A 81 -7.98 -6.75 -13.46
N TRP A 82 -9.30 -6.83 -13.32
CA TRP A 82 -10.18 -7.10 -14.47
C TRP A 82 -10.00 -6.04 -15.55
N TYR A 83 -10.00 -4.76 -15.17
CA TYR A 83 -9.82 -3.65 -16.09
C TYR A 83 -8.44 -3.67 -16.75
N LEU A 84 -7.37 -3.92 -15.99
CA LEU A 84 -6.01 -4.05 -16.51
C LEU A 84 -5.92 -5.18 -17.54
N CYS A 85 -6.49 -6.35 -17.24
CA CYS A 85 -6.57 -7.45 -18.21
C CYS A 85 -7.35 -7.05 -19.46
N HIS A 86 -8.45 -6.32 -19.32
CA HIS A 86 -9.27 -5.86 -20.44
C HIS A 86 -8.51 -4.90 -21.36
N ILE A 87 -7.83 -3.89 -20.80
CA ILE A 87 -7.08 -2.91 -21.62
C ILE A 87 -5.88 -3.53 -22.31
N ILE A 88 -5.19 -4.49 -21.69
CA ILE A 88 -4.09 -5.24 -22.32
C ILE A 88 -4.63 -6.07 -23.50
N LYS A 89 -5.72 -6.81 -23.29
CA LYS A 89 -6.33 -7.66 -24.34
C LYS A 89 -6.88 -6.84 -25.52
N SER A 90 -7.44 -5.67 -25.25
CA SER A 90 -8.01 -4.80 -26.30
C SER A 90 -6.93 -4.32 -27.27
N GLY A 91 -5.72 -4.06 -26.79
CA GLY A 91 -4.61 -3.55 -27.60
C GLY A 91 -4.80 -2.13 -28.14
N LYS A 92 -5.84 -1.42 -27.68
CA LYS A 92 -6.19 -0.07 -28.16
C LYS A 92 -5.53 1.05 -27.36
N HIS A 93 -4.97 0.72 -26.18
CA HIS A 93 -4.43 1.70 -25.25
C HIS A 93 -2.92 1.89 -25.39
N ARG A 94 -2.44 3.11 -25.08
CA ARG A 94 -1.01 3.43 -25.09
C ARG A 94 -0.31 2.64 -23.96
N LYS A 95 0.92 2.21 -24.18
CA LYS A 95 1.72 1.46 -23.19
C LYS A 95 1.83 2.21 -21.85
N LEU A 96 2.05 3.53 -21.89
CA LEU A 96 2.12 4.36 -20.69
C LEU A 96 0.83 4.27 -19.86
N TYR A 97 -0.34 4.30 -20.48
CA TYR A 97 -1.61 4.17 -19.78
C TYR A 97 -1.73 2.81 -19.07
N ILE A 98 -1.36 1.73 -19.73
CA ILE A 98 -1.37 0.39 -19.15
C ILE A 98 -0.42 0.33 -17.94
N ILE A 99 0.79 0.90 -18.06
CA ILE A 99 1.76 0.97 -16.96
C ILE A 99 1.21 1.77 -15.77
N LEU A 100 0.58 2.93 -15.99
CA LEU A 100 0.01 3.74 -14.91
C LEU A 100 -1.12 3.01 -14.18
N VAL A 101 -2.02 2.33 -14.90
CA VAL A 101 -3.07 1.50 -14.28
C VAL A 101 -2.45 0.35 -13.49
N ALA A 102 -1.41 -0.29 -14.01
CA ALA A 102 -0.69 -1.36 -13.32
C ALA A 102 -0.01 -0.86 -12.04
N LEU A 103 0.60 0.33 -12.04
CA LEU A 103 1.21 0.94 -10.86
C LEU A 103 0.19 1.20 -9.76
N VAL A 104 -0.97 1.80 -10.11
CA VAL A 104 -2.07 2.01 -9.16
C VAL A 104 -2.57 0.69 -8.59
N THR A 105 -2.74 -0.32 -9.44
CA THR A 105 -3.18 -1.66 -9.03
C THR A 105 -2.16 -2.30 -8.08
N THR A 106 -0.86 -2.18 -8.38
CA THR A 106 0.23 -2.71 -7.56
C THR A 106 0.23 -2.07 -6.17
N GLY A 107 0.12 -0.75 -6.07
CA GLY A 107 0.05 -0.05 -4.78
C GLY A 107 -1.17 -0.48 -3.96
N ALA A 108 -2.33 -0.66 -4.61
CA ALA A 108 -3.53 -1.17 -3.94
C ALA A 108 -3.33 -2.60 -3.40
N ILE A 109 -2.66 -3.48 -4.17
CA ILE A 109 -2.33 -4.85 -3.75
C ILE A 109 -1.34 -4.82 -2.57
N GLY A 110 -0.30 -3.99 -2.60
CA GLY A 110 0.64 -3.84 -1.48
C GLY A 110 -0.09 -3.52 -0.18
N ASN A 111 -0.98 -2.53 -0.22
CA ASN A 111 -1.73 -2.10 0.96
C ASN A 111 -2.74 -3.15 1.47
N ILE A 112 -3.35 -3.98 0.60
CA ILE A 112 -4.22 -5.05 1.08
C ILE A 112 -3.42 -6.20 1.70
N ILE A 113 -2.20 -6.48 1.21
CA ILE A 113 -1.28 -7.45 1.83
C ILE A 113 -0.99 -7.07 3.28
N ASP A 114 -0.68 -5.79 3.54
CA ASP A 114 -0.47 -5.29 4.91
C ASP A 114 -1.72 -5.53 5.77
N SER A 115 -2.90 -5.16 5.27
CA SER A 115 -4.16 -5.33 6.00
C SER A 115 -4.50 -6.79 6.27
N MET A 116 -4.15 -7.70 5.37
CA MET A 116 -4.40 -9.14 5.51
C MET A 116 -3.47 -9.80 6.54
N PHE A 117 -2.18 -9.44 6.53
CA PHE A 117 -1.17 -10.26 7.20
C PHE A 117 -0.45 -9.56 8.35
N TYR A 118 -0.22 -8.24 8.31
CA TYR A 118 0.60 -7.58 9.32
C TYR A 118 -0.01 -7.63 10.72
N GLY A 119 -1.35 -7.58 10.81
CA GLY A 119 -2.05 -7.80 12.05
C GLY A 119 -1.79 -9.17 12.69
N LEU A 120 -1.57 -10.21 11.87
CA LEU A 120 -1.39 -11.59 12.31
C LEU A 120 0.03 -11.92 12.75
N ILE A 121 1.03 -11.21 12.20
CA ILE A 121 2.44 -11.61 12.33
C ILE A 121 3.32 -10.60 13.06
N PHE A 122 2.81 -9.42 13.44
CA PHE A 122 3.57 -8.40 14.16
C PHE A 122 2.88 -7.97 15.45
N THR A 123 3.68 -7.46 16.40
CA THR A 123 3.17 -6.69 17.53
C THR A 123 2.68 -5.32 17.11
N ALA A 124 1.85 -4.69 17.92
CA ALA A 124 1.41 -3.31 17.68
C ALA A 124 2.61 -2.35 17.64
N ALA A 125 2.62 -1.42 16.70
CA ALA A 125 3.64 -0.39 16.65
C ALA A 125 3.43 0.64 17.77
N SER A 126 4.53 1.17 18.29
CA SER A 126 4.55 2.13 19.38
C SER A 126 5.58 3.23 19.10
N PRO A 127 5.37 4.47 19.62
CA PRO A 127 6.40 5.51 19.61
C PRO A 127 7.61 5.20 20.50
N TYR A 128 7.50 4.22 21.38
CA TYR A 128 8.52 3.93 22.43
C TYR A 128 9.34 2.67 22.16
N TYR A 129 8.86 1.78 21.31
CA TYR A 129 9.55 0.53 20.95
C TYR A 129 9.24 0.10 19.53
N VAL A 130 10.20 -0.58 18.94
CA VAL A 130 10.09 -1.13 17.58
C VAL A 130 9.21 -2.39 17.59
N SER A 131 8.36 -2.52 16.60
CA SER A 131 7.53 -3.70 16.39
C SER A 131 8.38 -4.92 15.99
N TYR A 132 8.02 -6.10 16.46
CA TYR A 132 8.72 -7.34 16.14
C TYR A 132 7.74 -8.43 15.67
N GLN A 133 8.30 -9.42 14.99
CA GLN A 133 7.53 -10.53 14.46
C GLN A 133 7.15 -11.52 15.57
N VAL A 134 5.93 -12.00 15.53
CA VAL A 134 5.38 -13.04 16.43
C VAL A 134 4.91 -14.25 15.61
N PRO A 135 4.65 -15.40 16.26
CA PRO A 135 4.03 -16.55 15.59
C PRO A 135 2.72 -16.15 14.88
N PHE A 136 2.42 -16.83 13.79
CA PHE A 136 1.22 -16.54 13.00
C PHE A 136 -0.05 -16.71 13.84
N GLY A 137 -0.83 -15.66 13.95
CA GLY A 137 -2.05 -15.61 14.76
C GLY A 137 -1.91 -14.90 16.11
N ASP A 138 -0.69 -14.68 16.60
CA ASP A 138 -0.42 -14.00 17.88
C ASP A 138 -0.18 -12.49 17.73
N GLY A 139 -0.46 -11.94 16.54
CA GLY A 139 -0.24 -10.55 16.24
C GLY A 139 -1.30 -9.60 16.84
N TYR A 140 -1.16 -8.30 16.53
CA TYR A 140 -2.00 -7.25 17.13
C TYR A 140 -3.43 -7.17 16.59
N ALA A 141 -3.76 -7.84 15.48
CA ALA A 141 -5.08 -7.78 14.88
C ALA A 141 -5.38 -9.03 14.04
N PRO A 142 -6.67 -9.42 13.92
CA PRO A 142 -7.06 -10.54 13.08
C PRO A 142 -6.91 -10.24 11.57
N PHE A 143 -7.12 -11.27 10.75
CA PHE A 143 -7.09 -11.20 9.29
C PHE A 143 -7.93 -10.03 8.75
N LEU A 144 -7.40 -9.29 7.77
CA LEU A 144 -7.97 -8.07 7.17
C LEU A 144 -8.05 -6.85 8.08
N MET A 145 -7.60 -6.95 9.34
CA MET A 145 -7.63 -5.87 10.31
C MET A 145 -6.23 -5.28 10.57
N GLY A 146 -5.19 -5.76 9.88
CA GLY A 146 -3.83 -5.20 9.92
C GLY A 146 -3.79 -3.76 9.40
N LYS A 147 -2.97 -2.89 9.96
CA LYS A 147 -2.78 -1.52 9.50
C LYS A 147 -1.82 -1.49 8.33
N VAL A 148 -2.05 -0.54 7.41
CA VAL A 148 -1.14 -0.29 6.29
C VAL A 148 0.08 0.47 6.80
N VAL A 149 1.26 0.09 6.34
CA VAL A 149 2.51 0.80 6.59
C VAL A 149 2.69 1.85 5.49
N ASP A 150 2.58 3.11 5.87
CA ASP A 150 2.94 4.27 5.06
C ASP A 150 4.33 4.77 5.47
N MET A 151 5.15 5.21 4.49
CA MET A 151 6.54 5.55 4.77
C MET A 151 7.05 6.80 4.05
N PHE A 152 6.38 7.29 3.02
CA PHE A 152 6.84 8.44 2.24
C PHE A 152 6.07 9.70 2.62
N ARG A 153 6.80 10.68 3.16
CA ARG A 153 6.25 11.99 3.50
C ARG A 153 6.86 13.08 2.63
N PHE A 154 5.98 13.86 2.01
CA PHE A 154 6.33 15.00 1.16
C PHE A 154 5.67 16.28 1.71
N PRO A 155 6.32 17.04 2.58
CA PRO A 155 5.75 18.22 3.22
C PRO A 155 5.80 19.45 2.28
N PHE A 156 5.13 19.37 1.12
CA PHE A 156 5.06 20.48 0.18
C PHE A 156 4.23 21.67 0.70
N PHE A 157 3.27 21.40 1.59
CA PHE A 157 2.41 22.41 2.19
C PHE A 157 2.23 22.09 3.66
N THR A 158 2.44 23.08 4.53
CA THR A 158 2.06 22.99 5.94
C THR A 158 0.73 23.71 6.09
N TYR A 159 -0.35 22.97 6.35
CA TYR A 159 -1.65 23.50 6.66
C TYR A 159 -1.93 23.32 8.15
N THR A 160 -2.09 24.41 8.87
CA THR A 160 -2.59 24.40 10.25
C THR A 160 -4.11 24.54 10.20
N TRP A 161 -4.80 23.55 10.76
CA TRP A 161 -6.24 23.63 10.88
C TRP A 161 -6.60 24.86 11.72
N PRO A 162 -7.63 25.66 11.34
CA PRO A 162 -8.14 26.70 12.19
C PRO A 162 -8.61 26.14 13.54
N ASP A 163 -8.42 26.91 14.64
CA ASP A 163 -8.70 26.49 16.02
C ASP A 163 -10.17 26.06 16.26
N TRP A 164 -11.08 26.36 15.35
CA TRP A 164 -12.49 25.98 15.42
C TRP A 164 -12.81 24.61 14.78
N VAL A 165 -11.85 23.94 14.19
CA VAL A 165 -11.99 22.58 13.65
C VAL A 165 -11.57 21.60 14.73
N PRO A 166 -12.50 20.78 15.28
CA PRO A 166 -12.22 19.82 16.35
C PRO A 166 -11.32 18.67 15.89
#